data_d0ef96e8d9c5d7cd94566831fb37d0a3
#
_entry.id   d0ef96e8d9c5d7cd94566831fb37d0a3
#
_cell.length_a   1.000
_cell.length_b   1.000
_cell.length_c   1.000
_cell.angle_alpha   90.00
_cell.angle_beta   90.00
_cell.angle_gamma   90.00
#
_symmetry.space_group_name_H-M   'P 1'
#
loop_
_entity.id
_entity.type
_entity.pdbx_description
1 polymer ?
#
loop_
_entity_poly.entity_id
_entity_poly.type
_entity_poly.pdbx_seq_one_letter_code
_entity_poly.pdbx_strand_id
1 'polypeptide(L)'
;MESIVQVVLLGIIEGITEFLPISSTGHLLIAQHWLGRRSDLFTVAIQAGAILAVVVIYWRRLRDMAVNFAEPEHRDYLYKLSAAFGITVVGGFTAKQMGLELPETVAPVAWTLILGALAIFAIEAYASRKAPSESLTWNVAFWVGVGQIIAAVLPGTSRSAATIFAAMLAGMTSRPKAAEFAFLVGIPTMFAASAYEVLALYGAGRAAEENWGELALGFTVSAVVAFAAVKWLLSYIRSHRFTLFAWYRIGFGVVLLAAT
;
A
#
# COMPACT_ATOMS: atom_id res chain seq x y z
N MET A 1 -18.76 -19.32 14.50
CA MET A 1 -17.59 -18.81 15.26
C MET A 1 -16.31 -18.86 14.44
N GLU A 2 -16.03 -19.93 13.69
CA GLU A 2 -14.83 -20.04 12.84
C GLU A 2 -14.71 -18.89 11.82
N SER A 3 -15.80 -18.54 11.14
CA SER A 3 -15.80 -17.45 10.17
C SER A 3 -15.40 -16.09 10.77
N ILE A 4 -15.87 -15.77 11.97
CA ILE A 4 -15.54 -14.49 12.64
C ILE A 4 -14.05 -14.44 13.01
N VAL A 5 -13.49 -15.55 13.51
CA VAL A 5 -12.06 -15.62 13.84
C VAL A 5 -11.20 -15.43 12.59
N GLN A 6 -11.57 -16.05 11.48
CA GLN A 6 -10.90 -15.91 10.20
C GLN A 6 -10.92 -14.46 9.70
N VAL A 7 -12.09 -13.79 9.76
CA VAL A 7 -12.27 -12.38 9.40
C VAL A 7 -11.37 -11.48 10.24
N VAL A 8 -11.34 -11.70 11.56
CA VAL A 8 -10.49 -10.93 12.47
C VAL A 8 -9.02 -11.14 12.15
N LEU A 9 -8.58 -12.39 11.93
CA LEU A 9 -7.19 -12.67 11.59
C LEU A 9 -6.77 -12.03 10.26
N LEU A 10 -7.61 -12.11 9.22
CA LEU A 10 -7.33 -11.47 7.93
C LEU A 10 -7.28 -9.94 8.07
N GLY A 11 -8.18 -9.33 8.85
CA GLY A 11 -8.14 -7.89 9.15
C GLY A 11 -6.88 -7.48 9.91
N ILE A 12 -6.40 -8.30 10.86
CA ILE A 12 -5.14 -8.05 11.57
C ILE A 12 -3.96 -8.13 10.61
N ILE A 13 -3.89 -9.18 9.79
CA ILE A 13 -2.81 -9.37 8.81
C ILE A 13 -2.76 -8.17 7.86
N GLU A 14 -3.88 -7.79 7.29
CA GLU A 14 -3.97 -6.63 6.41
C GLU A 14 -3.53 -5.35 7.10
N GLY A 15 -4.09 -5.06 8.30
CA GLY A 15 -3.76 -3.85 9.05
C GLY A 15 -2.28 -3.72 9.39
N ILE A 16 -1.60 -4.83 9.67
CA ILE A 16 -0.15 -4.82 9.90
C ILE A 16 0.62 -4.64 8.59
N THR A 17 0.25 -5.37 7.54
CA THR A 17 1.13 -5.57 6.39
C THR A 17 0.94 -4.58 5.26
N GLU A 18 -0.19 -3.84 5.21
CA GLU A 18 -0.52 -2.95 4.10
C GLU A 18 0.44 -1.76 4.00
N PHE A 19 0.80 -1.16 5.13
CA PHE A 19 1.70 0.01 5.12
C PHE A 19 3.16 -0.33 5.37
N LEU A 20 3.43 -1.48 5.96
CA LEU A 20 4.80 -1.96 6.08
C LEU A 20 5.31 -2.38 4.69
N PRO A 21 6.58 -2.12 4.37
CA PRO A 21 7.12 -2.48 3.05
C PRO A 21 7.42 -3.98 2.92
N ILE A 22 6.43 -4.85 3.27
CA ILE A 22 6.57 -6.32 3.34
C ILE A 22 5.58 -7.11 2.48
N SER A 23 4.67 -6.41 1.78
CA SER A 23 3.62 -6.97 0.90
C SER A 23 2.45 -7.65 1.64
N SER A 24 1.34 -6.94 1.76
CA SER A 24 0.07 -7.48 2.25
C SER A 24 -0.45 -8.61 1.34
N THR A 25 -0.35 -8.47 0.03
CA THR A 25 -0.74 -9.50 -0.95
C THR A 25 -0.10 -10.85 -0.66
N GLY A 26 1.21 -10.88 -0.39
CA GLY A 26 1.90 -12.13 -0.07
C GLY A 26 1.40 -12.78 1.22
N HIS A 27 1.11 -11.96 2.25
CA HIS A 27 0.60 -12.44 3.53
C HIS A 27 -0.84 -12.92 3.43
N LEU A 28 -1.71 -12.17 2.73
CA LEU A 28 -3.10 -12.57 2.53
C LEU A 28 -3.20 -13.82 1.66
N LEU A 29 -2.37 -13.98 0.64
CA LEU A 29 -2.34 -15.18 -0.20
C LEU A 29 -2.14 -16.45 0.64
N ILE A 30 -1.18 -16.44 1.57
CA ILE A 30 -0.95 -17.56 2.47
C ILE A 30 -2.05 -17.68 3.51
N ALA A 31 -2.43 -16.57 4.14
CA ALA A 31 -3.45 -16.60 5.17
C ALA A 31 -4.76 -17.15 4.64
N GLN A 32 -5.19 -16.74 3.44
CA GLN A 32 -6.41 -17.25 2.81
C GLN A 32 -6.30 -18.72 2.36
N HIS A 33 -5.10 -19.23 2.11
CA HIS A 33 -4.92 -20.66 1.86
C HIS A 33 -5.33 -21.52 3.08
N TRP A 34 -5.02 -21.04 4.30
CA TRP A 34 -5.31 -21.75 5.54
C TRP A 34 -6.64 -21.36 6.17
N LEU A 35 -7.02 -20.09 6.07
CA LEU A 35 -8.21 -19.52 6.71
C LEU A 35 -9.46 -19.54 5.79
N GLY A 36 -9.31 -20.03 4.55
CA GLY A 36 -10.37 -19.97 3.55
C GLY A 36 -10.35 -18.70 2.71
N ARG A 37 -10.65 -18.86 1.43
CA ARG A 37 -10.68 -17.76 0.46
C ARG A 37 -11.89 -16.87 0.71
N ARG A 38 -11.71 -15.57 0.61
CA ARG A 38 -12.76 -14.54 0.72
C ARG A 38 -13.00 -13.89 -0.62
N SER A 39 -14.11 -13.17 -0.74
CA SER A 39 -14.43 -12.41 -1.94
C SER A 39 -13.40 -11.29 -2.19
N ASP A 40 -13.29 -10.86 -3.44
CA ASP A 40 -12.44 -9.74 -3.81
C ASP A 40 -12.92 -8.47 -3.09
N LEU A 41 -14.24 -8.29 -2.91
CA LEU A 41 -14.80 -7.19 -2.15
C LEU A 41 -14.36 -7.22 -0.68
N PHE A 42 -14.28 -8.40 -0.05
CA PHE A 42 -13.76 -8.50 1.32
C PHE A 42 -12.32 -8.01 1.40
N THR A 43 -11.46 -8.46 0.48
CA THR A 43 -10.05 -8.04 0.42
C THR A 43 -9.94 -6.52 0.25
N VAL A 44 -10.71 -5.95 -0.67
CA VAL A 44 -10.73 -4.50 -0.89
C VAL A 44 -11.31 -3.74 0.32
N ALA A 45 -12.29 -4.31 1.02
CA ALA A 45 -12.88 -3.69 2.21
C ALA A 45 -11.86 -3.59 3.36
N ILE A 46 -11.08 -4.66 3.62
CA ILE A 46 -10.04 -4.59 4.67
C ILE A 46 -8.90 -3.63 4.30
N GLN A 47 -8.58 -3.50 3.01
CA GLN A 47 -7.65 -2.48 2.51
C GLN A 47 -8.20 -1.06 2.72
N ALA A 48 -9.48 -0.83 2.42
CA ALA A 48 -10.15 0.45 2.69
C ALA A 48 -10.16 0.79 4.19
N GLY A 49 -10.32 -0.22 5.05
CA GLY A 49 -10.16 -0.07 6.49
C GLY A 49 -8.74 0.39 6.87
N ALA A 50 -7.73 -0.27 6.31
CA ALA A 50 -6.34 0.11 6.57
C ALA A 50 -6.05 1.56 6.14
N ILE A 51 -6.53 2.00 4.96
CA ILE A 51 -6.29 3.39 4.50
C ILE A 51 -7.03 4.43 5.34
N LEU A 52 -8.16 4.09 5.96
CA LEU A 52 -8.84 4.98 6.89
C LEU A 52 -7.94 5.35 8.08
N ALA A 53 -7.09 4.44 8.54
CA ALA A 53 -6.10 4.73 9.57
C ALA A 53 -5.15 5.87 9.15
N VAL A 54 -4.71 5.88 7.89
CA VAL A 54 -3.86 6.95 7.35
C VAL A 54 -4.63 8.28 7.30
N VAL A 55 -5.90 8.26 6.88
CA VAL A 55 -6.75 9.46 6.88
C VAL A 55 -6.83 10.04 8.30
N VAL A 56 -7.02 9.20 9.32
CA VAL A 56 -7.10 9.64 10.73
C VAL A 56 -5.75 10.19 11.21
N ILE A 57 -4.64 9.51 10.91
CA ILE A 57 -3.29 9.92 11.32
C ILE A 57 -2.93 11.28 10.71
N TYR A 58 -3.25 11.46 9.42
CA TYR A 58 -2.92 12.69 8.69
C TYR A 58 -4.11 13.67 8.61
N TRP A 59 -5.16 13.49 9.42
CA TRP A 59 -6.37 14.31 9.37
C TRP A 59 -6.10 15.81 9.45
N ARG A 60 -5.21 16.22 10.37
CA ARG A 60 -4.82 17.63 10.49
C ARG A 60 -4.17 18.15 9.23
N ARG A 61 -3.28 17.38 8.62
CA ARG A 61 -2.59 17.74 7.37
C ARG A 61 -3.58 17.82 6.20
N LEU A 62 -4.48 16.84 6.07
CA LEU A 62 -5.52 16.80 5.04
C LEU A 62 -6.48 17.99 5.18
N ARG A 63 -6.94 18.25 6.40
CA ARG A 63 -7.81 19.41 6.68
C ARG A 63 -7.11 20.71 6.38
N ASP A 64 -5.86 20.88 6.78
CA ASP A 64 -5.06 22.09 6.54
C ASP A 64 -4.90 22.36 5.05
N MET A 65 -4.54 21.36 4.27
CA MET A 65 -4.46 21.47 2.81
C MET A 65 -5.82 21.80 2.15
N ALA A 66 -6.92 21.32 2.70
CA ALA A 66 -8.25 21.62 2.17
C ALA A 66 -8.73 23.03 2.52
N VAL A 67 -8.50 23.49 3.75
CA VAL A 67 -8.94 24.81 4.22
C VAL A 67 -8.06 25.92 3.64
N ASN A 68 -6.75 25.68 3.59
CA ASN A 68 -5.76 26.67 3.14
C ASN A 68 -5.32 26.42 1.68
N PHE A 69 -6.21 25.88 0.85
CA PHE A 69 -5.93 25.60 -0.57
C PHE A 69 -5.46 26.83 -1.36
N ALA A 70 -5.87 28.02 -0.96
CA ALA A 70 -5.43 29.26 -1.61
C ALA A 70 -3.93 29.55 -1.44
N GLU A 71 -3.29 28.97 -0.43
CA GLU A 71 -1.85 29.13 -0.19
C GLU A 71 -1.03 28.40 -1.26
N PRO A 72 -0.02 29.05 -1.86
CA PRO A 72 0.77 28.46 -2.94
C PRO A 72 1.41 27.11 -2.59
N GLU A 73 1.86 26.94 -1.34
CA GLU A 73 2.51 25.72 -0.87
C GLU A 73 1.52 24.53 -0.82
N HIS A 74 0.33 24.73 -0.23
CA HIS A 74 -0.71 23.69 -0.15
C HIS A 74 -1.22 23.31 -1.54
N ARG A 75 -1.40 24.30 -2.41
CA ARG A 75 -1.83 24.09 -3.80
C ARG A 75 -0.78 23.31 -4.61
N ASP A 76 0.49 23.65 -4.49
CA ASP A 76 1.59 22.92 -5.14
C ASP A 76 1.65 21.47 -4.69
N TYR A 77 1.52 21.23 -3.36
CA TYR A 77 1.46 19.89 -2.81
C TYR A 77 0.30 19.08 -3.37
N LEU A 78 -0.91 19.65 -3.40
CA LEU A 78 -2.11 18.99 -3.92
C LEU A 78 -2.02 18.71 -5.42
N TYR A 79 -1.42 19.61 -6.21
CA TYR A 79 -1.19 19.37 -7.64
C TYR A 79 -0.24 18.17 -7.86
N LYS A 80 0.83 18.08 -7.09
CA LYS A 80 1.77 16.93 -7.16
C LYS A 80 1.13 15.63 -6.71
N LEU A 81 0.31 15.67 -5.66
CA LEU A 81 -0.47 14.52 -5.19
C LEU A 81 -1.47 14.06 -6.26
N SER A 82 -2.22 15.00 -6.84
CA SER A 82 -3.19 14.73 -7.90
C SER A 82 -2.51 14.19 -9.17
N ALA A 83 -1.33 14.70 -9.52
CA ALA A 83 -0.56 14.21 -10.65
C ALA A 83 -0.09 12.77 -10.42
N ALA A 84 0.46 12.45 -9.24
CA ALA A 84 0.85 11.09 -8.90
C ALA A 84 -0.34 10.12 -8.95
N PHE A 85 -1.49 10.53 -8.42
CA PHE A 85 -2.74 9.76 -8.52
C PHE A 85 -3.19 9.60 -9.98
N GLY A 86 -3.20 10.67 -10.77
CA GLY A 86 -3.58 10.63 -12.19
C GLY A 86 -2.69 9.69 -13.01
N ILE A 87 -1.37 9.72 -12.80
CA ILE A 87 -0.41 8.78 -13.41
C ILE A 87 -0.77 7.34 -13.03
N THR A 88 -1.09 7.10 -11.76
CA THR A 88 -1.48 5.78 -11.28
C THR A 88 -2.75 5.28 -11.97
N VAL A 89 -3.79 6.12 -12.05
CA VAL A 89 -5.06 5.75 -12.67
C VAL A 89 -4.89 5.43 -14.15
N VAL A 90 -4.25 6.34 -14.89
CA VAL A 90 -4.03 6.16 -16.33
C VAL A 90 -3.11 4.97 -16.61
N GLY A 91 -1.98 4.89 -15.91
CA GLY A 91 -1.01 3.82 -16.12
C GLY A 91 -1.52 2.46 -15.65
N GLY A 92 -2.20 2.37 -14.51
CA GLY A 92 -2.80 1.15 -14.01
C GLY A 92 -3.92 0.65 -14.92
N PHE A 93 -4.81 1.53 -15.38
CA PHE A 93 -5.85 1.18 -16.34
C PHE A 93 -5.25 0.67 -17.67
N THR A 94 -4.22 1.36 -18.19
CA THR A 94 -3.54 0.94 -19.42
C THR A 94 -2.87 -0.42 -19.24
N ALA A 95 -2.16 -0.64 -18.13
CA ALA A 95 -1.51 -1.91 -17.83
C ALA A 95 -2.53 -3.07 -17.78
N LYS A 96 -3.67 -2.85 -17.12
CA LYS A 96 -4.77 -3.82 -17.07
C LYS A 96 -5.32 -4.14 -18.45
N GLN A 97 -5.57 -3.13 -19.30
CA GLN A 97 -6.07 -3.33 -20.67
C GLN A 97 -5.07 -4.10 -21.55
N MET A 98 -3.78 -3.94 -21.29
CA MET A 98 -2.71 -4.64 -22.01
C MET A 98 -2.42 -6.05 -21.46
N GLY A 99 -3.10 -6.46 -20.37
CA GLY A 99 -2.88 -7.76 -19.73
C GLY A 99 -1.47 -7.90 -19.11
N LEU A 100 -0.86 -6.80 -18.66
CA LEU A 100 0.49 -6.80 -18.10
C LEU A 100 0.56 -7.25 -16.64
N GLU A 101 -0.58 -7.55 -16.01
CA GLU A 101 -0.63 -7.99 -14.62
C GLU A 101 -0.11 -9.44 -14.52
N LEU A 102 0.85 -9.66 -13.63
CA LEU A 102 1.29 -11.02 -13.29
C LEU A 102 0.25 -11.70 -12.39
N PRO A 103 0.10 -13.03 -12.49
CA PRO A 103 -0.83 -13.76 -11.64
C PRO A 103 -0.40 -13.68 -10.16
N GLU A 104 -1.37 -13.54 -9.26
CA GLU A 104 -1.18 -13.58 -7.81
C GLU A 104 -1.01 -15.03 -7.32
N THR A 105 0.05 -15.68 -7.80
CA THR A 105 0.43 -17.03 -7.37
C THR A 105 1.71 -16.97 -6.52
N VAL A 106 2.00 -18.05 -5.79
CA VAL A 106 3.08 -18.06 -4.80
C VAL A 106 4.44 -17.74 -5.40
N ALA A 107 4.78 -18.31 -6.55
CA ALA A 107 6.12 -18.15 -7.13
C ALA A 107 6.41 -16.69 -7.57
N PRO A 108 5.57 -15.99 -8.38
CA PRO A 108 5.77 -14.57 -8.69
C PRO A 108 5.86 -13.69 -7.44
N VAL A 109 4.97 -13.91 -6.46
CA VAL A 109 4.96 -13.15 -5.21
C VAL A 109 6.26 -13.36 -4.43
N ALA A 110 6.75 -14.59 -4.32
CA ALA A 110 8.00 -14.89 -3.62
C ALA A 110 9.21 -14.22 -4.29
N TRP A 111 9.29 -14.27 -5.62
CA TRP A 111 10.37 -13.62 -6.35
C TRP A 111 10.32 -12.10 -6.24
N THR A 112 9.14 -11.49 -6.31
CA THR A 112 9.02 -10.03 -6.14
C THR A 112 9.32 -9.59 -4.71
N LEU A 113 9.06 -10.41 -3.70
CA LEU A 113 9.50 -10.18 -2.33
C LEU A 113 11.03 -10.12 -2.25
N ILE A 114 11.73 -11.14 -2.78
CA ILE A 114 13.19 -11.24 -2.74
C ILE A 114 13.85 -10.10 -3.55
N LEU A 115 13.41 -9.90 -4.79
CA LEU A 115 13.96 -8.83 -5.64
C LEU A 115 13.69 -7.44 -5.05
N GLY A 116 12.49 -7.23 -4.50
CA GLY A 116 12.17 -6.00 -3.79
C GLY A 116 13.02 -5.78 -2.54
N ALA A 117 13.41 -6.84 -1.83
CA ALA A 117 14.32 -6.74 -0.70
C ALA A 117 15.73 -6.30 -1.13
N LEU A 118 16.24 -6.85 -2.23
CA LEU A 118 17.52 -6.43 -2.81
C LEU A 118 17.47 -4.95 -3.24
N ALA A 119 16.36 -4.51 -3.83
CA ALA A 119 16.14 -3.12 -4.16
C ALA A 119 16.14 -2.23 -2.90
N ILE A 120 15.51 -2.66 -1.80
CA ILE A 120 15.53 -1.91 -0.53
C ILE A 120 16.97 -1.72 -0.03
N PHE A 121 17.81 -2.76 -0.03
CA PHE A 121 19.21 -2.61 0.38
C PHE A 121 19.97 -1.62 -0.51
N ALA A 122 19.81 -1.71 -1.82
CA ALA A 122 20.47 -0.80 -2.76
C ALA A 122 20.03 0.66 -2.57
N ILE A 123 18.72 0.90 -2.39
CA ILE A 123 18.16 2.23 -2.20
C ILE A 123 18.57 2.83 -0.86
N GLU A 124 18.59 2.03 0.21
CA GLU A 124 19.06 2.46 1.51
C GLU A 124 20.55 2.80 1.49
N ALA A 125 21.38 2.01 0.79
CA ALA A 125 22.79 2.31 0.60
C ALA A 125 23.01 3.60 -0.20
N TYR A 126 22.18 3.84 -1.24
CA TYR A 126 22.21 5.09 -2.00
C TYR A 126 21.77 6.30 -1.15
N ALA A 127 20.64 6.20 -0.46
CA ALA A 127 20.09 7.29 0.34
C ALA A 127 21.01 7.67 1.52
N SER A 128 21.71 6.69 2.12
CA SER A 128 22.63 6.95 3.22
C SER A 128 23.88 7.74 2.83
N ARG A 129 24.18 7.85 1.53
CA ARG A 129 25.31 8.65 1.01
C ARG A 129 24.91 10.10 0.70
N LYS A 130 23.63 10.44 0.86
CA LYS A 130 23.08 11.77 0.54
C LYS A 130 22.61 12.46 1.81
N ALA A 131 22.67 13.78 1.82
CA ALA A 131 22.01 14.56 2.86
C ALA A 131 20.47 14.31 2.81
N PRO A 132 19.80 14.22 3.96
CA PRO A 132 18.34 14.10 3.99
C PRO A 132 17.69 15.27 3.27
N SER A 133 16.79 14.97 2.34
CA SER A 133 16.01 15.97 1.60
C SER A 133 14.51 15.68 1.82
N GLU A 134 13.75 16.72 2.11
CA GLU A 134 12.29 16.69 2.28
C GLU A 134 11.56 17.29 1.08
N SER A 135 12.31 17.71 0.05
CA SER A 135 11.77 18.42 -1.11
C SER A 135 10.83 17.54 -1.93
N LEU A 136 9.57 17.92 -2.01
CA LEU A 136 8.59 17.36 -2.92
C LEU A 136 8.68 18.04 -4.28
N THR A 137 9.38 17.40 -5.21
CA THR A 137 9.51 17.86 -6.59
C THR A 137 8.49 17.16 -7.52
N TRP A 138 8.28 17.69 -8.72
CA TRP A 138 7.48 17.01 -9.76
C TRP A 138 8.07 15.64 -10.14
N ASN A 139 9.40 15.52 -10.11
CA ASN A 139 10.08 14.24 -10.32
C ASN A 139 9.68 13.20 -9.27
N VAL A 140 9.59 13.59 -7.99
CA VAL A 140 9.11 12.72 -6.91
C VAL A 140 7.66 12.29 -7.17
N ALA A 141 6.76 13.24 -7.50
CA ALA A 141 5.37 12.94 -7.78
C ALA A 141 5.21 11.96 -8.96
N PHE A 142 5.95 12.18 -10.04
CA PHE A 142 5.96 11.30 -11.21
C PHE A 142 6.37 9.87 -10.83
N TRP A 143 7.52 9.71 -10.17
CA TRP A 143 8.03 8.37 -9.84
C TRP A 143 7.21 7.66 -8.76
N VAL A 144 6.55 8.37 -7.85
CA VAL A 144 5.59 7.77 -6.92
C VAL A 144 4.39 7.23 -7.66
N GLY A 145 3.84 7.95 -8.64
CA GLY A 145 2.79 7.45 -9.52
C GLY A 145 3.21 6.20 -10.30
N VAL A 146 4.40 6.20 -10.89
CA VAL A 146 4.98 5.02 -11.56
C VAL A 146 5.19 3.87 -10.59
N GLY A 147 5.65 4.13 -9.36
CA GLY A 147 5.81 3.13 -8.30
C GLY A 147 4.50 2.40 -7.98
N GLN A 148 3.37 3.11 -7.97
CA GLN A 148 2.05 2.48 -7.80
C GLN A 148 1.68 1.56 -8.98
N ILE A 149 2.01 1.95 -10.21
CA ILE A 149 1.78 1.10 -11.40
C ILE A 149 2.61 -0.18 -11.30
N ILE A 150 3.89 -0.07 -10.93
CA ILE A 150 4.77 -1.23 -10.73
C ILE A 150 4.17 -2.17 -9.68
N ALA A 151 3.66 -1.63 -8.57
CA ALA A 151 3.05 -2.44 -7.53
C ALA A 151 1.73 -3.11 -7.95
N ALA A 152 0.98 -2.48 -8.84
CA ALA A 152 -0.24 -3.07 -9.40
C ALA A 152 0.06 -4.21 -10.40
N VAL A 153 1.13 -4.07 -11.21
CA VAL A 153 1.52 -5.07 -12.22
C VAL A 153 2.28 -6.25 -11.62
N LEU A 154 3.08 -6.01 -10.58
CA LEU A 154 3.96 -7.01 -9.97
C LEU A 154 3.47 -7.36 -8.55
N PRO A 155 2.61 -8.38 -8.37
CA PRO A 155 2.11 -8.78 -7.05
C PRO A 155 3.29 -9.18 -6.15
N GLY A 156 3.17 -8.87 -4.85
CA GLY A 156 4.28 -9.09 -3.91
C GLY A 156 5.28 -7.93 -3.79
N THR A 157 5.27 -6.97 -4.72
CA THR A 157 6.16 -5.80 -4.68
C THR A 157 5.96 -4.96 -3.42
N SER A 158 4.76 -4.89 -2.87
CA SER A 158 4.31 -3.93 -1.85
C SER A 158 4.16 -2.52 -2.40
N ARG A 159 2.92 -2.02 -2.42
CA ARG A 159 2.65 -0.65 -2.87
C ARG A 159 3.37 0.40 -2.01
N SER A 160 3.35 0.25 -0.69
CA SER A 160 4.08 1.12 0.23
C SER A 160 5.58 1.11 -0.05
N ALA A 161 6.18 -0.08 -0.29
CA ALA A 161 7.59 -0.18 -0.66
C ALA A 161 7.87 0.55 -1.98
N ALA A 162 7.13 0.22 -3.05
CA ALA A 162 7.36 0.78 -4.37
C ALA A 162 7.27 2.32 -4.37
N THR A 163 6.28 2.89 -3.69
CA THR A 163 6.06 4.34 -3.65
C THR A 163 7.06 5.07 -2.76
N ILE A 164 7.37 4.55 -1.56
CA ILE A 164 8.36 5.14 -0.67
C ILE A 164 9.74 5.14 -1.33
N PHE A 165 10.15 4.01 -1.90
CA PHE A 165 11.47 3.91 -2.51
C PHE A 165 11.58 4.65 -3.84
N ALA A 166 10.50 4.77 -4.61
CA ALA A 166 10.44 5.66 -5.77
C ALA A 166 10.65 7.12 -5.35
N ALA A 167 10.00 7.59 -4.29
CA ALA A 167 10.20 8.94 -3.74
C ALA A 167 11.66 9.16 -3.30
N MET A 168 12.26 8.17 -2.60
CA MET A 168 13.64 8.27 -2.14
C MET A 168 14.65 8.32 -3.30
N LEU A 169 14.46 7.51 -4.33
CA LEU A 169 15.28 7.53 -5.55
C LEU A 169 15.14 8.83 -6.34
N ALA A 170 13.92 9.38 -6.38
CA ALA A 170 13.62 10.63 -7.06
C ALA A 170 14.15 11.88 -6.34
N GLY A 171 14.76 11.72 -5.15
CA GLY A 171 15.43 12.78 -4.42
C GLY A 171 14.84 13.18 -3.07
N MET A 172 13.68 12.65 -2.67
CA MET A 172 13.13 12.82 -1.32
C MET A 172 13.73 11.78 -0.36
N THR A 173 14.98 12.01 0.07
CA THR A 173 15.73 11.03 0.86
C THR A 173 15.36 10.96 2.34
N SER A 174 14.53 11.88 2.84
CA SER A 174 13.91 11.81 4.17
C SER A 174 12.86 10.69 4.21
N ARG A 175 13.16 9.58 4.90
CA ARG A 175 12.26 8.41 5.01
C ARG A 175 10.86 8.76 5.51
N PRO A 176 10.70 9.58 6.60
CA PRO A 176 9.37 9.97 7.06
C PRO A 176 8.58 10.76 6.02
N LYS A 177 9.24 11.66 5.27
CA LYS A 177 8.57 12.47 4.25
C LYS A 177 8.22 11.67 3.00
N ALA A 178 9.09 10.76 2.59
CA ALA A 178 8.80 9.81 1.52
C ALA A 178 7.59 8.92 1.86
N ALA A 179 7.54 8.40 3.10
CA ALA A 179 6.40 7.62 3.59
C ALA A 179 5.12 8.45 3.69
N GLU A 180 5.19 9.70 4.22
CA GLU A 180 4.06 10.62 4.28
C GLU A 180 3.44 10.83 2.90
N PHE A 181 4.25 11.21 1.90
CA PHE A 181 3.75 11.46 0.55
C PHE A 181 3.18 10.20 -0.10
N ALA A 182 3.89 9.07 0.01
CA ALA A 182 3.44 7.78 -0.51
C ALA A 182 2.08 7.36 0.08
N PHE A 183 1.89 7.52 1.39
CA PHE A 183 0.64 7.18 2.07
C PHE A 183 -0.50 8.12 1.67
N LEU A 184 -0.23 9.42 1.56
CA LEU A 184 -1.24 10.39 1.14
C LEU A 184 -1.69 10.17 -0.32
N VAL A 185 -0.80 9.79 -1.24
CA VAL A 185 -1.17 9.39 -2.61
C VAL A 185 -1.95 8.07 -2.60
N GLY A 186 -1.66 7.17 -1.66
CA GLY A 186 -2.40 5.92 -1.44
C GLY A 186 -3.88 6.12 -1.10
N ILE A 187 -4.25 7.23 -0.41
CA ILE A 187 -5.64 7.50 -0.01
C ILE A 187 -6.59 7.51 -1.22
N PRO A 188 -6.47 8.42 -2.20
CA PRO A 188 -7.39 8.44 -3.32
C PRO A 188 -7.31 7.16 -4.16
N THR A 189 -6.14 6.54 -4.27
CA THR A 189 -5.96 5.31 -5.06
C THR A 189 -6.75 4.14 -4.48
N MET A 190 -6.66 3.91 -3.18
CA MET A 190 -7.36 2.80 -2.53
C MET A 190 -8.87 3.03 -2.47
N PHE A 191 -9.31 4.26 -2.16
CA PHE A 191 -10.73 4.56 -2.20
C PHE A 191 -11.33 4.44 -3.61
N ALA A 192 -10.58 4.83 -4.65
CA ALA A 192 -11.01 4.64 -6.04
C ALA A 192 -11.12 3.15 -6.39
N ALA A 193 -10.15 2.32 -6.01
CA ALA A 193 -10.20 0.87 -6.19
C ALA A 193 -11.39 0.26 -5.45
N SER A 194 -11.61 0.63 -4.18
CA SER A 194 -12.73 0.16 -3.38
C SER A 194 -14.08 0.55 -3.99
N ALA A 195 -14.20 1.79 -4.45
CA ALA A 195 -15.42 2.26 -5.12
C ALA A 195 -15.69 1.49 -6.42
N TYR A 196 -14.65 1.22 -7.21
CA TYR A 196 -14.76 0.44 -8.43
C TYR A 196 -15.28 -0.98 -8.16
N GLU A 197 -14.75 -1.70 -7.18
CA GLU A 197 -15.19 -3.06 -6.83
C GLU A 197 -16.64 -3.07 -6.32
N VAL A 198 -17.00 -2.11 -5.47
CA VAL A 198 -18.38 -1.96 -5.00
C VAL A 198 -19.34 -1.73 -6.17
N LEU A 199 -19.00 -0.82 -7.10
CA LEU A 199 -19.82 -0.53 -8.26
C LEU A 199 -19.93 -1.75 -9.21
N ALA A 200 -18.84 -2.48 -9.41
CA ALA A 200 -18.81 -3.71 -10.21
C ALA A 200 -19.73 -4.78 -9.60
N LEU A 201 -19.71 -4.94 -8.27
CA LEU A 201 -20.56 -5.89 -7.55
C LEU A 201 -22.05 -5.53 -7.71
N TYR A 202 -22.41 -4.26 -7.53
CA TYR A 202 -23.78 -3.80 -7.72
C TYR A 202 -24.23 -3.94 -9.19
N GLY A 203 -23.36 -3.61 -10.14
CA GLY A 203 -23.63 -3.77 -11.57
C GLY A 203 -23.84 -5.22 -12.00
N ALA A 204 -23.19 -6.17 -11.31
CA ALA A 204 -23.37 -7.61 -11.52
C ALA A 204 -24.58 -8.20 -10.77
N GLY A 205 -25.33 -7.42 -9.99
CA GLY A 205 -26.45 -7.90 -9.18
C GLY A 205 -26.09 -8.81 -8.01
N ARG A 206 -24.79 -8.87 -7.63
CA ARG A 206 -24.24 -9.80 -6.63
C ARG A 206 -24.14 -9.21 -5.21
N ALA A 207 -24.65 -8.01 -5.00
CA ALA A 207 -24.55 -7.34 -3.70
C ALA A 207 -25.26 -8.10 -2.55
N ALA A 208 -26.27 -8.93 -2.87
CA ALA A 208 -26.95 -9.76 -1.89
C ALA A 208 -26.18 -11.04 -1.49
N GLU A 209 -25.14 -11.41 -2.24
CA GLU A 209 -24.30 -12.58 -1.95
C GLU A 209 -23.26 -12.30 -0.87
N GLU A 210 -22.99 -11.02 -0.57
CA GLU A 210 -21.95 -10.60 0.35
C GLU A 210 -22.42 -10.53 1.80
N ASN A 211 -21.56 -10.96 2.71
CA ASN A 211 -21.79 -10.81 4.14
C ASN A 211 -21.31 -9.45 4.63
N TRP A 212 -22.17 -8.45 4.57
CA TRP A 212 -21.85 -7.07 4.99
C TRP A 212 -21.39 -6.96 6.45
N GLY A 213 -21.84 -7.87 7.33
CA GLY A 213 -21.38 -7.93 8.71
C GLY A 213 -19.91 -8.34 8.82
N GLU A 214 -19.46 -9.32 8.05
CA GLU A 214 -18.07 -9.74 7.98
C GLU A 214 -17.18 -8.67 7.32
N LEU A 215 -17.69 -8.00 6.28
CA LEU A 215 -17.02 -6.86 5.63
C LEU A 215 -16.78 -5.73 6.63
N ALA A 216 -17.81 -5.34 7.38
CA ALA A 216 -17.72 -4.27 8.39
C ALA A 216 -16.77 -4.64 9.55
N LEU A 217 -16.79 -5.90 9.99
CA LEU A 217 -15.88 -6.38 11.01
C LEU A 217 -14.42 -6.37 10.53
N GLY A 218 -14.15 -6.95 9.36
CA GLY A 218 -12.82 -6.98 8.77
C GLY A 218 -12.26 -5.58 8.53
N PHE A 219 -13.06 -4.69 7.96
CA PHE A 219 -12.75 -3.27 7.78
C PHE A 219 -12.35 -2.59 9.11
N THR A 220 -13.16 -2.78 10.14
CA THR A 220 -12.92 -2.14 11.46
C THR A 220 -11.64 -2.68 12.12
N VAL A 221 -11.45 -3.98 12.11
CA VAL A 221 -10.24 -4.61 12.67
C VAL A 221 -9.01 -4.12 11.91
N SER A 222 -9.04 -4.13 10.59
CA SER A 222 -7.94 -3.65 9.75
C SER A 222 -7.64 -2.16 10.05
N ALA A 223 -8.65 -1.31 10.18
CA ALA A 223 -8.46 0.11 10.49
C ALA A 223 -7.77 0.33 11.84
N VAL A 224 -8.21 -0.37 12.89
CA VAL A 224 -7.63 -0.25 14.24
C VAL A 224 -6.18 -0.74 14.26
N VAL A 225 -5.93 -1.90 13.65
CA VAL A 225 -4.59 -2.49 13.62
C VAL A 225 -3.65 -1.66 12.76
N ALA A 226 -4.10 -1.20 11.59
CA ALA A 226 -3.33 -0.31 10.71
C ALA A 226 -2.96 1.00 11.39
N PHE A 227 -3.87 1.58 12.20
CA PHE A 227 -3.56 2.79 12.96
C PHE A 227 -2.35 2.59 13.89
N ALA A 228 -2.30 1.48 14.62
CA ALA A 228 -1.17 1.14 15.47
C ALA A 228 0.10 0.86 14.65
N ALA A 229 -0.01 0.07 13.58
CA ALA A 229 1.10 -0.31 12.72
C ALA A 229 1.74 0.89 12.02
N VAL A 230 0.93 1.80 11.46
CA VAL A 230 1.42 3.01 10.79
C VAL A 230 2.10 3.95 11.78
N LYS A 231 1.51 4.18 12.96
CA LYS A 231 2.15 5.00 14.00
C LYS A 231 3.49 4.42 14.44
N TRP A 232 3.56 3.11 14.62
CA TRP A 232 4.81 2.43 14.93
C TRP A 232 5.83 2.59 13.79
N LEU A 233 5.43 2.35 12.53
CA LEU A 233 6.31 2.48 11.38
C LEU A 233 6.88 3.90 11.26
N LEU A 234 6.02 4.93 11.36
CA LEU A 234 6.45 6.33 11.27
C LEU A 234 7.42 6.71 12.40
N SER A 235 7.24 6.15 13.59
CA SER A 235 8.21 6.31 14.68
C SER A 235 9.52 5.59 14.39
N TYR A 236 9.44 4.35 13.89
CA TYR A 236 10.61 3.52 13.58
C TYR A 236 11.51 4.15 12.52
N ILE A 237 10.95 4.62 11.39
CA ILE A 237 11.73 5.15 10.26
C ILE A 237 12.36 6.53 10.51
N ARG A 238 12.05 7.19 11.64
CA ARG A 238 12.74 8.43 12.06
C ARG A 238 14.20 8.18 12.40
N SER A 239 14.49 7.03 12.96
CA SER A 239 15.84 6.67 13.47
C SER A 239 16.45 5.42 12.85
N HIS A 240 15.62 4.60 12.15
CA HIS A 240 16.04 3.33 11.59
C HIS A 240 15.88 3.30 10.05
N ARG A 241 16.63 2.40 9.43
CA ARG A 241 16.55 2.12 7.99
C ARG A 241 15.48 1.05 7.71
N PHE A 242 15.05 0.97 6.47
CA PHE A 242 14.13 -0.09 6.03
C PHE A 242 14.79 -1.48 5.88
N THR A 243 16.05 -1.63 6.20
CA THR A 243 16.81 -2.89 6.04
C THR A 243 16.22 -4.06 6.84
N LEU A 244 15.59 -3.82 7.99
CA LEU A 244 14.86 -4.86 8.73
C LEU A 244 13.78 -5.50 7.88
N PHE A 245 13.01 -4.68 7.17
CA PHE A 245 11.94 -5.17 6.29
C PHE A 245 12.50 -5.92 5.07
N ALA A 246 13.67 -5.54 4.58
CA ALA A 246 14.35 -6.27 3.51
C ALA A 246 14.74 -7.68 3.95
N TRP A 247 15.31 -7.85 5.13
CA TRP A 247 15.61 -9.17 5.68
C TRP A 247 14.36 -10.01 5.89
N TYR A 248 13.29 -9.41 6.43
CA TYR A 248 12.01 -10.07 6.57
C TYR A 248 11.48 -10.58 5.21
N ARG A 249 11.50 -9.74 4.17
CA ARG A 249 11.05 -10.11 2.80
C ARG A 249 11.85 -11.26 2.21
N ILE A 250 13.18 -11.30 2.41
CA ILE A 250 13.99 -12.43 1.95
C ILE A 250 13.56 -13.70 2.67
N GLY A 251 13.51 -13.69 4.01
CA GLY A 251 13.09 -14.85 4.79
C GLY A 251 11.71 -15.34 4.39
N PHE A 252 10.74 -14.44 4.25
CA PHE A 252 9.38 -14.77 3.86
C PHE A 252 9.30 -15.31 2.41
N GLY A 253 10.00 -14.68 1.47
CA GLY A 253 10.07 -15.14 0.08
C GLY A 253 10.71 -16.52 -0.06
N VAL A 254 11.77 -16.82 0.70
CA VAL A 254 12.40 -18.15 0.73
C VAL A 254 11.46 -19.19 1.31
N VAL A 255 10.75 -18.88 2.41
CA VAL A 255 9.74 -19.79 2.99
C VAL A 255 8.64 -20.08 1.98
N LEU A 256 8.17 -19.06 1.23
CA LEU A 256 7.18 -19.26 0.18
C LEU A 256 7.65 -20.20 -0.92
N LEU A 257 8.88 -20.02 -1.41
CA LEU A 257 9.46 -20.89 -2.44
C LEU A 257 9.70 -22.33 -1.95
N ALA A 258 9.96 -22.50 -0.66
CA ALA A 258 10.17 -23.84 -0.08
C ALA A 258 8.84 -24.57 0.20
N ALA A 259 7.73 -23.85 0.28
CA ALA A 259 6.40 -24.40 0.53
C ALA A 259 5.62 -24.75 -0.76
N THR A 260 6.20 -24.43 -1.94
CA THR A 260 5.67 -24.77 -3.27
C THR A 260 6.41 -25.94 -3.88
#